data_ef38065efe15ca4516eed735a6734cf4
#
_entry.id   ef38065efe15ca4516eed735a6734cf4
#
_cell.length_a   1.000
_cell.length_b   1.000
_cell.length_c   1.000
_cell.angle_alpha   90.00
_cell.angle_beta   90.00
_cell.angle_gamma   90.00
#
_symmetry.space_group_name_H-M   'P 1'
#
loop_
_entity.id
_entity.type
_entity.pdbx_description
1 polymer ?
#
loop_
_entity_poly.entity_id
_entity_poly.type
_entity_poly.pdbx_seq_one_letter_code
_entity_poly.pdbx_strand_id
1 'polypeptide(L)'
;MNEKRKRSRVRGISPDDLVEVLRRRIVSHDLPPGSKLREVELTTEFEVSRARVREAFGVLEERGLIERIPNRGAVVTRLEVEQIYELYEVREVLEGLAVRLATQKAPPGSWDDLVALFGQPAEEAIARNDLEFYIDCIIQFRERCAQAADNSVLNAQLDGLYDRTGVLIRRLVLVPGRALDGVRQHQAVLQAMQAGDADLAEETKRRNIRSAAEAFAKYQKYLL
;
A
#
# COMPACT_ATOMS: atom_id res chain seq x y z
N MET A 1 5.67 -36.86 0.16
CA MET A 1 5.44 -36.60 1.59
C MET A 1 4.81 -35.21 1.68
N ASN A 2 3.51 -35.17 1.93
CA ASN A 2 2.64 -33.99 1.77
C ASN A 2 2.60 -33.22 3.09
N GLU A 3 3.39 -32.17 3.25
CA GLU A 3 3.21 -31.22 4.35
C GLU A 3 2.03 -30.30 4.06
N LYS A 4 0.87 -30.70 4.58
CA LYS A 4 -0.28 -29.81 4.71
C LYS A 4 0.09 -28.68 5.66
N ARG A 5 0.37 -27.47 5.13
CA ARG A 5 0.41 -26.23 5.91
C ARG A 5 -0.87 -26.16 6.76
N LYS A 6 -0.73 -26.29 8.07
CA LYS A 6 -1.81 -26.07 9.05
C LYS A 6 -2.25 -24.61 8.94
N ARG A 7 -3.37 -24.37 8.26
CA ARG A 7 -4.10 -23.09 8.37
C ARG A 7 -4.58 -22.98 9.82
N SER A 8 -4.06 -22.02 10.58
CA SER A 8 -4.56 -21.72 11.91
C SER A 8 -6.01 -21.24 11.78
N ARG A 9 -6.96 -22.02 12.29
CA ARG A 9 -8.36 -21.63 12.41
C ARG A 9 -8.46 -20.49 13.42
N VAL A 10 -8.76 -19.29 12.97
CA VAL A 10 -9.11 -18.17 13.84
C VAL A 10 -10.61 -18.29 14.14
N ARG A 11 -10.94 -18.75 15.37
CA ARG A 11 -12.34 -18.86 15.83
C ARG A 11 -12.90 -17.46 16.09
N GLY A 12 -14.03 -17.13 15.44
CA GLY A 12 -14.89 -16.01 15.82
C GLY A 12 -14.27 -14.61 15.70
N ILE A 13 -13.70 -14.27 14.54
CA ILE A 13 -13.16 -12.92 14.30
C ILE A 13 -14.27 -11.87 14.27
N SER A 14 -13.94 -10.63 14.70
CA SER A 14 -14.85 -9.49 14.58
C SER A 14 -15.08 -9.11 13.10
N PRO A 15 -16.14 -8.35 12.76
CA PRO A 15 -16.33 -7.84 11.40
C PRO A 15 -15.14 -7.05 10.90
N ASP A 16 -14.55 -6.19 11.73
CA ASP A 16 -13.38 -5.37 11.38
C ASP A 16 -12.15 -6.23 11.13
N ASP A 17 -11.94 -7.29 11.92
CA ASP A 17 -10.85 -8.24 11.70
C ASP A 17 -11.03 -9.01 10.38
N LEU A 18 -12.28 -9.33 9.97
CA LEU A 18 -12.55 -9.98 8.70
C LEU A 18 -12.22 -9.06 7.51
N VAL A 19 -12.62 -7.79 7.59
CA VAL A 19 -12.27 -6.77 6.59
C VAL A 19 -10.75 -6.70 6.46
N GLU A 20 -10.03 -6.58 7.58
CA GLU A 20 -8.58 -6.42 7.57
C GLU A 20 -7.85 -7.67 7.03
N VAL A 21 -8.33 -8.86 7.36
CA VAL A 21 -7.77 -10.11 6.82
C VAL A 21 -7.98 -10.21 5.31
N LEU A 22 -9.18 -9.89 4.82
CA LEU A 22 -9.47 -9.92 3.39
C LEU A 22 -8.70 -8.83 2.64
N ARG A 23 -8.63 -7.60 3.20
CA ARG A 23 -7.81 -6.52 2.69
C ARG A 23 -6.35 -6.94 2.51
N ARG A 24 -5.74 -7.52 3.55
CA ARG A 24 -4.36 -8.02 3.47
C ARG A 24 -4.17 -9.07 2.39
N ARG A 25 -5.10 -10.02 2.25
CA ARG A 25 -5.04 -11.06 1.21
C ARG A 25 -5.15 -10.49 -0.21
N ILE A 26 -5.92 -9.41 -0.38
CA ILE A 26 -6.02 -8.71 -1.67
C ILE A 26 -4.71 -7.97 -1.97
N VAL A 27 -4.22 -7.18 -1.01
CA VAL A 27 -3.00 -6.37 -1.16
C VAL A 27 -1.75 -7.25 -1.31
N SER A 28 -1.68 -8.42 -0.64
CA SER A 28 -0.57 -9.39 -0.76
C SER A 28 -0.66 -10.28 -2.00
N HIS A 29 -1.72 -10.15 -2.83
CA HIS A 29 -1.98 -11.03 -3.98
C HIS A 29 -2.34 -12.49 -3.65
N ASP A 30 -2.63 -12.83 -2.40
CA ASP A 30 -3.23 -14.13 -2.08
C ASP A 30 -4.63 -14.28 -2.68
N LEU A 31 -5.30 -13.13 -2.90
CA LEU A 31 -6.54 -12.97 -3.67
C LEU A 31 -6.26 -12.01 -4.84
N PRO A 32 -5.80 -12.51 -5.99
CA PRO A 32 -5.43 -11.65 -7.11
C PRO A 32 -6.64 -10.95 -7.76
N PRO A 33 -6.42 -9.83 -8.49
CA PRO A 33 -7.47 -9.14 -9.23
C PRO A 33 -8.32 -10.06 -10.11
N GLY A 34 -9.63 -9.92 -10.04
CA GLY A 34 -10.59 -10.79 -10.73
C GLY A 34 -10.94 -12.07 -9.99
N SER A 35 -10.33 -12.34 -8.83
CA SER A 35 -10.68 -13.49 -7.99
C SER A 35 -12.09 -13.35 -7.45
N LYS A 36 -12.85 -14.43 -7.51
CA LYS A 36 -14.20 -14.50 -6.96
C LYS A 36 -14.15 -14.75 -5.45
N LEU A 37 -14.82 -13.90 -4.69
CA LEU A 37 -15.02 -14.07 -3.25
C LEU A 37 -16.36 -14.77 -3.01
N ARG A 38 -16.32 -16.00 -2.48
CA ARG A 38 -17.52 -16.80 -2.25
C ARG A 38 -17.95 -16.73 -0.80
N GLU A 39 -19.14 -16.16 -0.54
CA GLU A 39 -19.69 -16.02 0.82
C GLU A 39 -19.64 -17.35 1.60
N VAL A 40 -20.01 -18.46 0.96
CA VAL A 40 -20.05 -19.77 1.59
C VAL A 40 -18.67 -20.25 2.05
N GLU A 41 -17.64 -20.05 1.23
CA GLU A 41 -16.27 -20.43 1.55
C GLU A 41 -15.75 -19.61 2.73
N LEU A 42 -16.00 -18.29 2.73
CA LEU A 42 -15.58 -17.40 3.80
C LEU A 42 -16.34 -17.64 5.12
N THR A 43 -17.65 -17.93 5.06
CA THR A 43 -18.41 -18.30 6.27
C THR A 43 -17.85 -19.57 6.92
N THR A 44 -17.42 -20.53 6.12
CA THR A 44 -16.83 -21.78 6.61
C THR A 44 -15.39 -21.57 7.09
N GLU A 45 -14.60 -20.79 6.36
CA GLU A 45 -13.19 -20.56 6.70
C GLU A 45 -13.03 -19.79 8.00
N PHE A 46 -13.86 -18.74 8.20
CA PHE A 46 -13.77 -17.83 9.35
C PHE A 46 -14.76 -18.13 10.47
N GLU A 47 -15.62 -19.12 10.30
CA GLU A 47 -16.68 -19.49 11.25
C GLU A 47 -17.61 -18.30 11.59
N VAL A 48 -17.97 -17.48 10.58
CA VAL A 48 -18.83 -16.29 10.73
C VAL A 48 -20.14 -16.45 9.96
N SER A 49 -21.14 -15.62 10.28
CA SER A 49 -22.41 -15.60 9.57
C SER A 49 -22.28 -14.98 8.16
N ARG A 50 -23.19 -15.35 7.25
CA ARG A 50 -23.29 -14.71 5.93
C ARG A 50 -23.54 -13.20 6.01
N ALA A 51 -24.27 -12.74 7.03
CA ALA A 51 -24.49 -11.31 7.25
C ALA A 51 -23.17 -10.56 7.49
N ARG A 52 -22.29 -11.12 8.33
CA ARG A 52 -20.94 -10.55 8.58
C ARG A 52 -20.07 -10.52 7.33
N VAL A 53 -20.11 -11.57 6.50
CA VAL A 53 -19.35 -11.59 5.24
C VAL A 53 -19.86 -10.49 4.29
N ARG A 54 -21.18 -10.28 4.22
CA ARG A 54 -21.78 -9.23 3.38
C ARG A 54 -21.48 -7.83 3.89
N GLU A 55 -21.43 -7.63 5.20
CA GLU A 55 -21.00 -6.39 5.83
C GLU A 55 -19.54 -6.08 5.48
N ALA A 56 -18.63 -7.06 5.65
CA ALA A 56 -17.23 -6.92 5.23
C ALA A 56 -17.11 -6.61 3.73
N PHE A 57 -17.91 -7.26 2.89
CA PHE A 57 -17.94 -6.95 1.46
C PHE A 57 -18.39 -5.51 1.17
N GLY A 58 -19.35 -4.98 1.94
CA GLY A 58 -19.76 -3.57 1.82
C GLY A 58 -18.59 -2.62 2.04
N VAL A 59 -17.83 -2.82 3.13
CA VAL A 59 -16.66 -2.01 3.45
C VAL A 59 -15.55 -2.14 2.40
N LEU A 60 -15.28 -3.36 1.92
CA LEU A 60 -14.26 -3.59 0.89
C LEU A 60 -14.66 -2.97 -0.47
N GLU A 61 -15.96 -2.96 -0.79
CA GLU A 61 -16.52 -2.33 -1.99
C GLU A 61 -16.41 -0.81 -1.92
N GLU A 62 -16.75 -0.19 -0.77
CA GLU A 62 -16.54 1.25 -0.52
C GLU A 62 -15.07 1.67 -0.65
N ARG A 63 -14.14 0.79 -0.26
CA ARG A 63 -12.70 1.00 -0.44
C ARG A 63 -12.22 0.72 -1.88
N GLY A 64 -13.09 0.24 -2.76
CA GLY A 64 -12.76 -0.11 -4.14
C GLY A 64 -11.85 -1.34 -4.31
N LEU A 65 -11.77 -2.19 -3.27
CA LEU A 65 -10.98 -3.43 -3.29
C LEU A 65 -11.72 -4.59 -3.96
N ILE A 66 -13.03 -4.56 -3.92
CA ILE A 66 -13.91 -5.52 -4.59
C ILE A 66 -15.02 -4.79 -5.33
N GLU A 67 -15.63 -5.46 -6.26
CA GLU A 67 -16.84 -5.03 -6.98
C GLU A 67 -17.88 -6.14 -7.00
N ARG A 68 -19.18 -5.77 -7.03
CA ARG A 68 -20.27 -6.73 -7.18
C ARG A 68 -20.72 -6.79 -8.62
N ILE A 69 -20.46 -7.91 -9.27
CA ILE A 69 -20.85 -8.14 -10.66
C ILE A 69 -22.15 -8.95 -10.70
N PRO A 70 -23.19 -8.49 -11.42
CA PRO A 70 -24.44 -9.25 -11.59
C PRO A 70 -24.15 -10.69 -12.03
N ASN A 71 -24.77 -11.66 -11.36
CA ASN A 71 -24.61 -13.10 -11.61
C ASN A 71 -23.22 -13.69 -11.31
N ARG A 72 -22.20 -12.87 -10.95
CA ARG A 72 -20.87 -13.34 -10.55
C ARG A 72 -20.61 -13.21 -9.06
N GLY A 73 -21.33 -12.32 -8.36
CA GLY A 73 -21.09 -12.02 -6.94
C GLY A 73 -19.95 -11.04 -6.73
N ALA A 74 -19.31 -11.09 -5.57
CA ALA A 74 -18.17 -10.24 -5.23
C ALA A 74 -16.88 -10.74 -5.90
N VAL A 75 -16.13 -9.84 -6.51
CA VAL A 75 -14.85 -10.10 -7.21
C VAL A 75 -13.83 -9.07 -6.77
N VAL A 76 -12.57 -9.45 -6.64
CA VAL A 76 -11.47 -8.51 -6.40
C VAL A 76 -11.36 -7.56 -7.59
N THR A 77 -11.37 -6.25 -7.34
CA THR A 77 -11.32 -5.22 -8.37
C THR A 77 -10.05 -5.35 -9.21
N ARG A 78 -10.21 -5.21 -10.52
CA ARG A 78 -9.10 -5.04 -11.45
C ARG A 78 -9.05 -3.59 -11.86
N LEU A 79 -7.92 -2.94 -11.66
CA LEU A 79 -7.72 -1.57 -12.11
C LEU A 79 -7.41 -1.55 -13.60
N GLU A 80 -8.13 -0.72 -14.34
CA GLU A 80 -7.79 -0.39 -15.72
C GLU A 80 -6.60 0.57 -15.77
N VAL A 81 -5.90 0.62 -16.90
CA VAL A 81 -4.68 1.43 -17.07
C VAL A 81 -4.93 2.91 -16.77
N GLU A 82 -6.02 3.43 -17.28
CA GLU A 82 -6.45 4.83 -17.10
C GLU A 82 -6.66 5.15 -15.62
N GLN A 83 -7.33 4.26 -14.89
CA GLN A 83 -7.56 4.42 -13.44
C GLN A 83 -6.24 4.43 -12.65
N ILE A 84 -5.23 3.68 -13.10
CA ILE A 84 -3.91 3.69 -12.46
C ILE A 84 -3.25 5.06 -12.60
N TYR A 85 -3.33 5.71 -13.76
CA TYR A 85 -2.81 7.06 -13.93
C TYR A 85 -3.55 8.08 -13.07
N GLU A 86 -4.88 8.03 -13.04
CA GLU A 86 -5.70 8.88 -12.16
C GLU A 86 -5.31 8.71 -10.68
N LEU A 87 -5.07 7.46 -10.24
CA LEU A 87 -4.59 7.19 -8.88
C LEU A 87 -3.20 7.80 -8.60
N TYR A 88 -2.29 7.78 -9.56
CA TYR A 88 -0.98 8.41 -9.40
C TYR A 88 -1.08 9.94 -9.30
N GLU A 89 -1.95 10.57 -10.09
CA GLU A 89 -2.19 12.03 -10.02
C GLU A 89 -2.68 12.44 -8.64
N VAL A 90 -3.66 11.74 -8.09
CA VAL A 90 -4.19 12.02 -6.75
C VAL A 90 -3.16 11.72 -5.66
N ARG A 91 -2.44 10.60 -5.77
CA ARG A 91 -1.37 10.23 -4.83
C ARG A 91 -0.25 11.27 -4.78
N GLU A 92 0.14 11.83 -5.92
CA GLU A 92 1.16 12.87 -5.98
C GLU A 92 0.82 14.02 -5.05
N VAL A 93 -0.41 14.53 -5.14
CA VAL A 93 -0.85 15.67 -4.34
C VAL A 93 -0.99 15.32 -2.86
N LEU A 94 -1.68 14.21 -2.55
CA LEU A 94 -1.98 13.84 -1.18
C LEU A 94 -0.74 13.34 -0.41
N GLU A 95 0.13 12.55 -1.04
CA GLU A 95 1.38 12.12 -0.40
C GLU A 95 2.36 13.29 -0.22
N GLY A 96 2.40 14.24 -1.16
CA GLY A 96 3.15 15.48 -1.01
C GLY A 96 2.66 16.29 0.19
N LEU A 97 1.34 16.50 0.30
CA LEU A 97 0.73 17.20 1.44
C LEU A 97 1.01 16.48 2.76
N ALA A 98 0.94 15.14 2.81
CA ALA A 98 1.21 14.37 4.02
C ALA A 98 2.64 14.60 4.52
N VAL A 99 3.62 14.54 3.61
CA VAL A 99 5.03 14.79 3.93
C VAL A 99 5.25 16.24 4.40
N ARG A 100 4.63 17.22 3.73
CA ARG A 100 4.67 18.62 4.15
C ARG A 100 4.18 18.81 5.58
N LEU A 101 2.97 18.34 5.88
CA LEU A 101 2.37 18.49 7.21
C LEU A 101 3.18 17.73 8.27
N ALA A 102 3.66 16.54 7.95
CA ALA A 102 4.51 15.76 8.83
C ALA A 102 5.82 16.51 9.17
N THR A 103 6.45 17.12 8.16
CA THR A 103 7.67 17.92 8.37
C THR A 103 7.41 19.14 9.25
N GLN A 104 6.28 19.82 9.05
CA GLN A 104 5.92 21.02 9.83
C GLN A 104 5.58 20.74 11.29
N LYS A 105 5.00 19.57 11.57
CA LYS A 105 4.45 19.24 12.90
C LYS A 105 5.38 18.39 13.75
N ALA A 106 6.24 17.59 13.13
CA ALA A 106 7.12 16.69 13.85
C ALA A 106 8.27 17.46 14.56
N PRO A 107 8.61 17.09 15.81
CA PRO A 107 9.76 17.66 16.47
C PRO A 107 11.08 17.30 15.77
N PRO A 108 12.15 18.10 15.99
CA PRO A 108 13.48 17.78 15.48
C PRO A 108 13.94 16.36 15.87
N GLY A 109 14.62 15.66 14.99
CA GLY A 109 15.10 14.29 15.20
C GLY A 109 14.08 13.19 14.96
N SER A 110 12.82 13.52 14.64
CA SER A 110 11.74 12.53 14.42
C SER A 110 11.99 11.60 13.22
N TRP A 111 12.92 11.94 12.35
CA TRP A 111 13.19 11.22 11.09
C TRP A 111 14.51 10.46 11.09
N ASP A 112 15.33 10.55 12.14
CA ASP A 112 16.69 10.02 12.16
C ASP A 112 16.74 8.50 12.00
N ASP A 113 15.80 7.79 12.60
CA ASP A 113 15.67 6.35 12.47
C ASP A 113 15.28 5.92 11.03
N LEU A 114 14.39 6.67 10.38
CA LEU A 114 14.02 6.41 8.99
C LEU A 114 15.14 6.80 8.01
N VAL A 115 15.87 7.88 8.27
CA VAL A 115 17.07 8.23 7.49
C VAL A 115 18.10 7.10 7.56
N ALA A 116 18.34 6.54 8.77
CA ALA A 116 19.22 5.41 8.94
C ALA A 116 18.69 4.14 8.23
N LEU A 117 17.39 3.85 8.33
CA LEU A 117 16.74 2.69 7.74
C LEU A 117 16.82 2.69 6.19
N PHE A 118 16.56 3.85 5.57
CA PHE A 118 16.67 4.02 4.11
C PHE A 118 18.11 4.22 3.62
N GLY A 119 19.10 4.22 4.50
CA GLY A 119 20.52 4.22 4.17
C GLY A 119 21.05 2.83 3.79
N GLN A 120 22.18 2.45 4.40
CA GLN A 120 22.84 1.17 4.15
C GLN A 120 21.91 -0.06 4.31
N PRO A 121 21.03 -0.18 5.31
CA PRO A 121 20.15 -1.35 5.45
C PRO A 121 19.26 -1.60 4.22
N ALA A 122 18.61 -0.57 3.67
CA ALA A 122 17.77 -0.69 2.50
C ALA A 122 18.56 -1.00 1.22
N GLU A 123 19.74 -0.39 1.05
CA GLU A 123 20.63 -0.64 -0.10
C GLU A 123 21.16 -2.08 -0.08
N GLU A 124 21.60 -2.58 1.07
CA GLU A 124 22.05 -3.97 1.24
C GLU A 124 20.92 -4.98 1.04
N ALA A 125 19.72 -4.69 1.51
CA ALA A 125 18.56 -5.54 1.28
C ALA A 125 18.27 -5.68 -0.23
N ILE A 126 18.28 -4.58 -0.97
CA ILE A 126 18.12 -4.60 -2.42
C ILE A 126 19.24 -5.37 -3.11
N ALA A 127 20.49 -5.19 -2.68
CA ALA A 127 21.64 -5.91 -3.23
C ALA A 127 21.53 -7.44 -3.03
N ARG A 128 20.87 -7.87 -1.95
CA ARG A 128 20.55 -9.29 -1.66
C ARG A 128 19.23 -9.75 -2.28
N ASN A 129 18.55 -8.91 -3.07
CA ASN A 129 17.23 -9.15 -3.63
C ASN A 129 16.14 -9.37 -2.56
N ASP A 130 16.31 -8.82 -1.37
CA ASP A 130 15.31 -8.78 -0.30
C ASP A 130 14.40 -7.55 -0.49
N LEU A 131 13.50 -7.64 -1.47
CA LEU A 131 12.61 -6.54 -1.83
C LEU A 131 11.47 -6.34 -0.83
N GLU A 132 11.12 -7.37 -0.07
CA GLU A 132 10.12 -7.26 1.01
C GLU A 132 10.60 -6.31 2.10
N PHE A 133 11.88 -6.37 2.48
CA PHE A 133 12.45 -5.41 3.43
C PHE A 133 12.26 -3.96 2.96
N TYR A 134 12.51 -3.68 1.67
CA TYR A 134 12.30 -2.33 1.13
C TYR A 134 10.83 -1.92 1.10
N ILE A 135 9.92 -2.85 0.81
CA ILE A 135 8.47 -2.59 0.88
C ILE A 135 8.06 -2.25 2.31
N ASP A 136 8.60 -2.97 3.30
CA ASP A 136 8.35 -2.67 4.72
C ASP A 136 8.90 -1.28 5.12
N CYS A 137 10.05 -0.87 4.59
CA CYS A 137 10.56 0.51 4.77
C CYS A 137 9.56 1.54 4.23
N ILE A 138 8.99 1.33 3.05
CA ILE A 138 7.98 2.22 2.46
C ILE A 138 6.73 2.30 3.35
N ILE A 139 6.27 1.17 3.89
CA ILE A 139 5.11 1.10 4.78
C ILE A 139 5.40 1.90 6.06
N GLN A 140 6.53 1.66 6.72
CA GLN A 140 6.93 2.39 7.93
C GLN A 140 7.04 3.91 7.68
N PHE A 141 7.62 4.31 6.55
CA PHE A 141 7.67 5.72 6.16
C PHE A 141 6.28 6.35 6.06
N ARG A 142 5.33 5.67 5.39
CA ARG A 142 3.95 6.14 5.22
C ARG A 142 3.22 6.25 6.54
N GLU A 143 3.31 5.23 7.38
CA GLU A 143 2.68 5.21 8.71
C GLU A 143 3.20 6.35 9.59
N ARG A 144 4.52 6.57 9.59
CA ARG A 144 5.13 7.66 10.34
C ARG A 144 4.70 9.04 9.81
N CYS A 145 4.63 9.22 8.48
CA CYS A 145 4.13 10.47 7.88
C CYS A 145 2.66 10.70 8.22
N ALA A 146 1.80 9.69 8.13
CA ALA A 146 0.39 9.80 8.47
C ALA A 146 0.18 10.18 9.93
N GLN A 147 0.94 9.55 10.85
CA GLN A 147 0.90 9.85 12.27
C GLN A 147 1.36 11.30 12.54
N ALA A 148 2.50 11.71 11.97
CA ALA A 148 3.05 13.06 12.20
C ALA A 148 2.24 14.17 11.52
N ALA A 149 1.62 13.89 10.36
CA ALA A 149 0.74 14.82 9.68
C ALA A 149 -0.52 15.15 10.49
N ASP A 150 -0.93 14.23 11.39
CA ASP A 150 -2.07 14.43 12.31
C ASP A 150 -3.28 15.06 11.58
N ASN A 151 -3.71 14.43 10.50
CA ASN A 151 -4.83 14.86 9.67
C ASN A 151 -5.67 13.64 9.27
N SER A 152 -6.72 13.39 10.06
CA SER A 152 -7.56 12.19 9.90
C SER A 152 -8.26 12.13 8.54
N VAL A 153 -8.63 13.28 7.96
CA VAL A 153 -9.27 13.33 6.64
C VAL A 153 -8.28 12.91 5.55
N LEU A 154 -7.06 13.47 5.58
CA LEU A 154 -5.99 13.10 4.64
C LEU A 154 -5.62 11.62 4.78
N ASN A 155 -5.47 11.13 6.01
CA ASN A 155 -5.11 9.75 6.27
C ASN A 155 -6.15 8.77 5.71
N ALA A 156 -7.45 9.04 5.93
CA ALA A 156 -8.53 8.21 5.39
C ALA A 156 -8.52 8.15 3.84
N GLN A 157 -8.19 9.26 3.16
CA GLN A 157 -8.06 9.27 1.70
C GLN A 157 -6.84 8.48 1.23
N LEU A 158 -5.70 8.64 1.90
CA LEU A 158 -4.46 7.92 1.58
C LEU A 158 -4.60 6.41 1.81
N ASP A 159 -5.27 5.97 2.87
CA ASP A 159 -5.51 4.55 3.15
C ASP A 159 -6.25 3.87 1.99
N GLY A 160 -7.33 4.48 1.50
CA GLY A 160 -8.06 3.97 0.34
C GLY A 160 -7.22 3.91 -0.95
N LEU A 161 -6.33 4.89 -1.15
CA LEU A 161 -5.40 4.91 -2.29
C LEU A 161 -4.32 3.82 -2.15
N TYR A 162 -3.76 3.64 -0.95
CA TYR A 162 -2.76 2.60 -0.69
C TYR A 162 -3.33 1.19 -0.84
N ASP A 163 -4.55 0.97 -0.39
CA ASP A 163 -5.26 -0.28 -0.58
C ASP A 163 -5.35 -0.66 -2.06
N ARG A 164 -5.75 0.30 -2.91
CA ARG A 164 -5.91 0.09 -4.35
C ARG A 164 -4.58 -0.04 -5.10
N THR A 165 -3.53 0.65 -4.66
CA THR A 165 -2.24 0.70 -5.35
C THR A 165 -1.17 -0.24 -4.76
N GLY A 166 -1.43 -0.89 -3.64
CA GLY A 166 -0.45 -1.72 -2.94
C GLY A 166 0.15 -2.82 -3.80
N VAL A 167 -0.69 -3.49 -4.58
CA VAL A 167 -0.27 -4.52 -5.54
C VAL A 167 0.66 -3.97 -6.62
N LEU A 168 0.33 -2.79 -7.16
CA LEU A 168 1.14 -2.14 -8.20
C LEU A 168 2.52 -1.77 -7.67
N ILE A 169 2.60 -1.30 -6.43
CA ILE A 169 3.87 -0.94 -5.80
C ILE A 169 4.76 -2.17 -5.68
N ARG A 170 4.22 -3.30 -5.21
CA ARG A 170 4.95 -4.56 -5.11
C ARG A 170 5.49 -5.02 -6.47
N ARG A 171 4.68 -4.96 -7.51
CA ARG A 171 5.10 -5.30 -8.88
C ARG A 171 6.13 -4.31 -9.43
N LEU A 172 5.95 -3.03 -9.19
CA LEU A 172 6.85 -2.00 -9.68
C LEU A 172 8.24 -2.10 -9.05
N VAL A 173 8.34 -2.47 -7.78
CA VAL A 173 9.61 -2.70 -7.08
C VAL A 173 10.43 -3.84 -7.72
N LEU A 174 9.76 -4.82 -8.36
CA LEU A 174 10.43 -5.92 -9.09
C LEU A 174 11.07 -5.48 -10.41
N VAL A 175 10.73 -4.29 -10.92
CA VAL A 175 11.34 -3.78 -12.16
C VAL A 175 12.82 -3.50 -11.91
N PRO A 176 13.74 -3.99 -12.76
CA PRO A 176 15.18 -3.82 -12.60
C PRO A 176 15.58 -2.35 -12.39
N GLY A 177 16.33 -2.08 -11.33
CA GLY A 177 16.81 -0.75 -10.94
C GLY A 177 15.78 0.11 -10.18
N ARG A 178 14.48 -0.19 -10.27
CA ARG A 178 13.42 0.64 -9.66
C ARG A 178 13.49 0.72 -8.14
N ALA A 179 13.83 -0.39 -7.48
CA ALA A 179 13.97 -0.42 -6.02
C ALA A 179 15.08 0.54 -5.56
N LEU A 180 16.26 0.48 -6.20
CA LEU A 180 17.39 1.34 -5.85
C LEU A 180 17.08 2.83 -6.12
N ASP A 181 16.45 3.14 -7.26
CA ASP A 181 15.99 4.51 -7.53
C ASP A 181 14.99 4.98 -6.47
N GLY A 182 14.09 4.10 -6.05
CA GLY A 182 13.13 4.38 -5.00
C GLY A 182 13.77 4.67 -3.64
N VAL A 183 14.80 3.91 -3.25
CA VAL A 183 15.57 4.18 -2.03
C VAL A 183 16.19 5.57 -2.08
N ARG A 184 16.91 5.90 -3.16
CA ARG A 184 17.54 7.22 -3.34
C ARG A 184 16.53 8.37 -3.29
N GLN A 185 15.35 8.16 -3.86
CA GLN A 185 14.27 9.15 -3.82
C GLN A 185 13.71 9.32 -2.40
N HIS A 186 13.53 8.25 -1.64
CA HIS A 186 13.10 8.34 -0.24
C HIS A 186 14.18 8.98 0.64
N GLN A 187 15.47 8.67 0.41
CA GLN A 187 16.57 9.35 1.09
C GLN A 187 16.52 10.87 0.90
N ALA A 188 16.28 11.34 -0.34
CA ALA A 188 16.16 12.77 -0.63
C ALA A 188 14.94 13.40 0.07
N VAL A 189 13.79 12.72 0.13
CA VAL A 189 12.62 13.17 0.89
C VAL A 189 12.97 13.29 2.37
N LEU A 190 13.54 12.24 2.96
CA LEU A 190 13.88 12.18 4.39
C LEU A 190 14.93 13.23 4.78
N GLN A 191 15.90 13.52 3.92
CA GLN A 191 16.87 14.61 4.14
C GLN A 191 16.20 15.98 4.21
N ALA A 192 15.23 16.26 3.31
CA ALA A 192 14.46 17.50 3.36
C ALA A 192 13.60 17.58 4.64
N MET A 193 12.96 16.47 5.03
CA MET A 193 12.17 16.38 6.26
C MET A 193 13.05 16.59 7.52
N GLN A 194 14.22 15.98 7.56
CA GLN A 194 15.18 16.13 8.66
C GLN A 194 15.69 17.57 8.78
N ALA A 195 15.88 18.26 7.65
CA ALA A 195 16.26 19.66 7.61
C ALA A 195 15.10 20.61 8.00
N GLY A 196 13.87 20.10 8.16
CA GLY A 196 12.67 20.91 8.43
C GLY A 196 12.16 21.69 7.21
N ASP A 197 12.68 21.42 6.01
CA ASP A 197 12.26 22.09 4.78
C ASP A 197 11.01 21.40 4.18
N ALA A 198 9.84 21.84 4.65
CA ALA A 198 8.56 21.26 4.27
C ALA A 198 8.20 21.46 2.78
N ASP A 199 8.63 22.55 2.17
CA ASP A 199 8.39 22.83 0.76
C ASP A 199 9.22 21.89 -0.13
N LEU A 200 10.50 21.73 0.19
CA LEU A 200 11.39 20.79 -0.51
C LEU A 200 10.96 19.34 -0.30
N ALA A 201 10.55 18.98 0.92
CA ALA A 201 10.07 17.64 1.24
C ALA A 201 8.83 17.28 0.42
N GLU A 202 7.85 18.18 0.32
CA GLU A 202 6.67 18.03 -0.53
C GLU A 202 7.05 17.84 -2.00
N GLU A 203 7.84 18.75 -2.55
CA GLU A 203 8.23 18.69 -3.99
C GLU A 203 9.03 17.41 -4.30
N THR A 204 9.94 17.03 -3.42
CA THR A 204 10.74 15.82 -3.60
C THR A 204 9.87 14.57 -3.53
N LYS A 205 8.86 14.54 -2.63
CA LYS A 205 7.89 13.46 -2.56
C LYS A 205 7.00 13.39 -3.81
N ARG A 206 6.51 14.51 -4.30
CA ARG A 206 5.75 14.58 -5.56
C ARG A 206 6.57 14.03 -6.73
N ARG A 207 7.85 14.39 -6.82
CA ARG A 207 8.78 13.87 -7.83
C ARG A 207 8.97 12.35 -7.72
N ASN A 208 9.04 11.81 -6.50
CA ASN A 208 9.07 10.36 -6.28
C ASN A 208 7.83 9.65 -6.85
N ILE A 209 6.62 10.22 -6.66
CA ILE A 209 5.39 9.65 -7.20
C ILE A 209 5.32 9.76 -8.72
N ARG A 210 5.71 10.91 -9.30
CA ARG A 210 5.80 11.07 -10.77
C ARG A 210 6.75 10.03 -11.38
N SER A 211 7.92 9.84 -10.78
CA SER A 211 8.88 8.82 -11.23
C SER A 211 8.31 7.40 -11.16
N ALA A 212 7.46 7.10 -10.18
CA ALA A 212 6.77 5.81 -10.11
C ALA A 212 5.73 5.66 -11.23
N ALA A 213 4.98 6.72 -11.55
CA ALA A 213 4.03 6.73 -12.68
C ALA A 213 4.74 6.55 -14.04
N GLU A 214 5.87 7.22 -14.25
CA GLU A 214 6.71 7.07 -15.46
C GLU A 214 7.25 5.64 -15.60
N ALA A 215 7.71 5.04 -14.49
CA ALA A 215 8.16 3.66 -14.49
C ALA A 215 7.00 2.70 -14.79
N PHE A 216 5.80 2.95 -14.25
CA PHE A 216 4.61 2.20 -14.61
C PHE A 216 4.30 2.33 -16.11
N ALA A 217 4.28 3.52 -16.67
CA ALA A 217 4.04 3.76 -18.09
C ALA A 217 5.01 2.96 -18.99
N LYS A 218 6.27 2.91 -18.60
CA LYS A 218 7.32 2.20 -19.34
C LYS A 218 7.14 0.67 -19.30
N TYR A 219 6.69 0.14 -18.17
CA TYR A 219 6.66 -1.30 -17.92
C TYR A 219 5.25 -1.89 -17.79
N GLN A 220 4.18 -1.13 -18.05
CA GLN A 220 2.79 -1.52 -17.83
C GLN A 220 2.41 -2.89 -18.43
N LYS A 221 2.97 -3.24 -19.61
CA LYS A 221 2.72 -4.53 -20.29
C LYS A 221 3.20 -5.75 -19.48
N TYR A 222 4.09 -5.56 -18.53
CA TYR A 222 4.66 -6.60 -17.67
C TYR A 222 4.10 -6.55 -16.25
N LEU A 223 3.39 -5.45 -15.90
CA LEU A 223 2.89 -5.20 -14.56
C LEU A 223 1.39 -5.54 -14.42
N LEU A 224 0.67 -5.65 -15.50
CA LEU A 224 -0.76 -5.99 -15.59
C LEU A 224 -0.94 -7.37 -16.21
#